data_76f3f7f28da443a3ddc7f68d8c2f3743
#
_entry.id   76f3f7f28da443a3ddc7f68d8c2f3743
#
_cell.length_a   1.000
_cell.length_b   1.000
_cell.length_c   1.000
_cell.angle_alpha   90.00
_cell.angle_beta   90.00
_cell.angle_gamma   90.00
#
_symmetry.space_group_name_H-M   'P 1'
#
loop_
_entity.id
_entity.type
_entity.pdbx_description
1 polymer ?
#
loop_
_entity_poly.entity_id
_entity_poly.type
_entity_poly.pdbx_seq_one_letter_code
_entity_poly.pdbx_strand_id
1 'polypeptide(L)'
;GGWARLTSIHAGRWDRWFPRPVKIPLLSFMEKDIEGNSHWFDLTTGHWVQGLYIAWEQEHRVYVVTIQPETENRVHERWPRILEG
;
A
#
# COMPACT_ATOMS: atom_id res chain seq x y z
N GLY A 1 11.05 0.65 -2.92
CA GLY A 1 9.98 0.60 -1.99
C GLY A 1 9.55 -0.80 -1.68
N GLY A 2 8.90 -0.94 -0.59
CA GLY A 2 8.40 -2.21 -0.13
C GLY A 2 6.90 -2.17 0.11
N TRP A 3 6.39 -3.32 0.49
CA TRP A 3 4.98 -3.54 0.73
C TRP A 3 4.77 -3.99 2.17
N ALA A 4 3.70 -3.54 2.79
CA ALA A 4 3.32 -3.98 4.12
C ALA A 4 1.87 -4.45 4.08
N ARG A 5 1.66 -5.73 4.29
CA ARG A 5 0.29 -6.28 4.31
C ARG A 5 -0.45 -5.81 5.55
N LEU A 6 -1.66 -5.32 5.37
CA LEU A 6 -2.48 -4.86 6.49
C LEU A 6 -2.67 -5.97 7.54
N THR A 7 -2.85 -7.22 7.08
CA THR A 7 -2.98 -8.36 7.99
C THR A 7 -1.75 -8.55 8.86
N SER A 8 -0.55 -8.34 8.30
CA SER A 8 0.70 -8.44 9.07
C SER A 8 0.81 -7.30 10.09
N ILE A 9 0.35 -6.10 9.72
CA ILE A 9 0.34 -4.95 10.63
C ILE A 9 -0.59 -5.24 11.81
N HIS A 10 -1.80 -5.72 11.53
CA HIS A 10 -2.76 -6.06 12.58
C HIS A 10 -2.28 -7.22 13.47
N ALA A 11 -1.47 -8.11 12.92
CA ALA A 11 -0.88 -9.21 13.69
C ALA A 11 0.31 -8.79 14.54
N GLY A 12 0.70 -7.51 14.49
CA GLY A 12 1.79 -6.98 15.30
C GLY A 12 3.19 -7.26 14.77
N ARG A 13 3.30 -7.79 13.56
CA ARG A 13 4.61 -8.17 12.99
C ARG A 13 5.52 -6.98 12.69
N TRP A 14 4.93 -5.79 12.60
CA TRP A 14 5.67 -4.55 12.32
C TRP A 14 5.97 -3.74 13.58
N ASP A 15 5.39 -4.10 14.73
CA ASP A 15 5.45 -3.30 15.95
C ASP A 15 6.88 -3.04 16.43
N ARG A 16 7.78 -3.97 16.19
CA ARG A 16 9.19 -3.87 16.61
C ARG A 16 9.91 -2.64 16.01
N TRP A 17 9.41 -2.10 14.91
CA TRP A 17 10.00 -0.93 14.24
C TRP A 17 9.26 0.36 14.54
N PHE A 18 8.27 0.34 15.44
CA PHE A 18 7.48 1.51 15.81
C PHE A 18 6.94 2.26 14.60
N PRO A 19 6.20 1.60 13.70
CA PRO A 19 5.76 2.21 12.47
C PRO A 19 4.68 3.26 12.70
N ARG A 20 4.61 4.24 11.78
CA ARG A 20 3.57 5.27 11.81
C ARG A 20 2.80 5.27 10.51
N PRO A 21 1.48 5.38 10.55
CA PRO A 21 0.70 5.51 9.32
C PRO A 21 0.93 6.89 8.71
N VAL A 22 1.07 6.92 7.39
CA VAL A 22 1.21 8.17 6.65
C VAL A 22 0.31 8.12 5.42
N LYS A 23 -0.05 9.30 4.93
CA LYS A 23 -0.82 9.44 3.70
C LYS A 23 0.15 9.60 2.53
N ILE A 24 -0.05 8.79 1.49
CA ILE A 24 0.72 8.92 0.25
C ILE A 24 -0.22 9.52 -0.78
N PRO A 25 -0.02 10.79 -1.16
CA PRO A 25 -0.85 11.39 -2.20
C PRO A 25 -0.37 10.92 -3.58
N LEU A 26 -1.25 10.31 -4.34
CA LEU A 26 -0.96 9.85 -5.69
C LEU A 26 -2.09 10.27 -6.62
N LEU A 27 -1.73 10.55 -7.87
CA LEU A 27 -2.72 10.75 -8.93
C LEU A 27 -3.15 9.42 -9.51
N SER A 28 -2.21 8.51 -9.68
CA SER A 28 -2.47 7.18 -10.23
C SER A 28 -1.41 6.20 -9.80
N PHE A 29 -1.68 4.92 -9.96
CA PHE A 29 -0.70 3.88 -9.72
C PHE A 29 -0.85 2.79 -10.78
N MET A 30 0.19 1.98 -10.93
CA MET A 30 0.22 0.92 -11.94
C MET A 30 0.36 -0.43 -11.25
N GLU A 31 -0.42 -1.38 -11.73
CA GLU A 31 -0.31 -2.79 -11.33
C GLU A 31 -0.18 -3.66 -12.57
N LYS A 32 0.61 -4.70 -12.46
CA LYS A 32 0.76 -5.67 -13.54
C LYS A 32 -0.12 -6.89 -13.28
N ASP A 33 -0.75 -7.40 -14.34
CA ASP A 33 -1.49 -8.64 -14.25
C ASP A 33 -0.57 -9.86 -14.36
N ILE A 34 -1.13 -11.05 -14.30
CA ILE A 34 -0.35 -12.29 -14.35
C ILE A 34 0.34 -12.50 -15.70
N GLU A 35 -0.10 -11.81 -16.74
CA GLU A 35 0.51 -11.88 -18.06
C GLU A 35 1.59 -10.82 -18.27
N GLY A 36 1.79 -9.97 -17.27
CA GLY A 36 2.78 -8.90 -17.33
C GLY A 36 2.27 -7.61 -17.97
N ASN A 37 0.98 -7.51 -18.26
CA ASN A 37 0.39 -6.29 -18.79
C ASN A 37 0.21 -5.25 -17.71
N SER A 38 0.53 -4.00 -18.03
CA SER A 38 0.40 -2.89 -17.08
C SER A 38 -1.02 -2.33 -17.12
N HIS A 39 -1.57 -2.11 -15.94
CA HIS A 39 -2.89 -1.50 -15.76
C HIS A 39 -2.74 -0.27 -14.87
N TRP A 40 -3.24 0.87 -15.34
CA TRP A 40 -3.18 2.14 -14.61
C TRP A 40 -4.53 2.44 -13.98
N PHE A 41 -4.49 2.87 -12.72
CA PHE A 41 -5.68 3.21 -11.94
C PHE A 41 -5.52 4.60 -11.38
N ASP A 42 -6.51 5.45 -11.64
CA ASP A 42 -6.52 6.81 -11.12
C ASP A 42 -7.16 6.86 -9.75
N LEU A 43 -6.59 7.67 -8.86
CA LEU A 43 -7.21 7.92 -7.57
C LEU A 43 -8.21 9.07 -7.71
N THR A 44 -9.39 8.89 -7.11
CA THR A 44 -10.39 9.94 -7.04
C THR A 44 -9.87 11.05 -6.12
N THR A 45 -10.20 12.30 -6.43
CA THR A 45 -9.84 13.44 -5.59
C THR A 45 -10.32 13.20 -4.15
N GLY A 46 -9.45 13.47 -3.19
CA GLY A 46 -9.75 13.23 -1.77
C GLY A 46 -9.41 11.83 -1.29
N HIS A 47 -8.92 10.97 -2.18
CA HIS A 47 -8.44 9.65 -1.82
C HIS A 47 -6.92 9.63 -1.75
N TRP A 48 -6.38 8.73 -0.94
CA TRP A 48 -4.94 8.59 -0.76
C TRP A 48 -4.61 7.14 -0.44
N VAL A 49 -3.35 6.77 -0.69
CA VAL A 49 -2.85 5.44 -0.37
C VAL A 49 -2.23 5.47 1.03
N GLN A 50 -2.58 4.50 1.85
CA GLN A 50 -1.97 4.38 3.16
C GLN A 50 -0.53 3.89 3.03
N GLY A 51 0.39 4.63 3.64
CA GLY A 51 1.77 4.22 3.80
C GLY A 51 2.06 3.87 5.25
N LEU A 52 3.15 3.17 5.45
CA LEU A 52 3.69 2.86 6.77
C LEU A 52 5.11 3.40 6.81
N TYR A 53 5.34 4.39 7.67
CA TYR A 53 6.63 5.05 7.81
C TYR A 53 7.42 4.40 8.94
N ILE A 54 8.67 4.07 8.65
CA ILE A 54 9.60 3.52 9.63
C ILE A 54 10.88 4.31 9.59
N ALA A 55 11.31 4.81 10.76
CA ALA A 55 12.63 5.39 10.95
C ALA A 55 13.44 4.41 11.80
N TRP A 56 14.50 3.86 11.24
CA TRP A 56 15.36 2.93 11.94
C TRP A 56 16.80 3.37 11.78
N GLU A 57 17.45 3.66 12.90
CA GLU A 57 18.79 4.23 12.92
C GLU A 57 18.81 5.52 12.10
N GLN A 58 19.53 5.58 10.98
CA GLN A 58 19.60 6.76 10.12
C GLN A 58 18.80 6.58 8.82
N GLU A 59 18.07 5.48 8.71
CA GLU A 59 17.27 5.21 7.52
C GLU A 59 15.80 5.56 7.76
N HIS A 60 15.17 6.08 6.71
CA HIS A 60 13.75 6.41 6.68
C HIS A 60 13.13 5.67 5.51
N ARG A 61 12.08 4.89 5.77
CA ARG A 61 11.43 4.11 4.73
C ARG A 61 9.93 4.26 4.81
N VAL A 62 9.28 4.25 3.65
CA VAL A 62 7.83 4.23 3.54
C VAL A 62 7.45 2.98 2.76
N TYR A 63 6.55 2.21 3.35
CA TYR A 63 6.00 1.01 2.71
C TYR A 63 4.56 1.27 2.33
N VAL A 64 4.15 0.79 1.16
CA VAL A 64 2.74 0.87 0.75
C VAL A 64 1.97 -0.21 1.49
N VAL A 65 0.93 0.17 2.20
CA VAL A 65 0.06 -0.78 2.88
C VAL A 65 -0.83 -1.44 1.85
N THR A 66 -0.87 -2.77 1.85
CA THR A 66 -1.63 -3.53 0.88
C THR A 66 -2.71 -4.36 1.53
N ILE A 67 -3.75 -4.61 0.76
CA ILE A 67 -4.85 -5.49 1.13
C ILE A 67 -5.04 -6.51 0.01
N GLN A 68 -5.77 -7.57 0.31
CA GLN A 68 -6.20 -8.50 -0.72
C GLN A 68 -7.43 -7.91 -1.39
N PRO A 69 -7.45 -7.80 -2.74
CA PRO A 69 -8.64 -7.31 -3.42
C PRO A 69 -9.85 -8.21 -3.19
N GLU A 70 -11.02 -7.60 -3.03
CA GLU A 70 -12.26 -8.32 -2.76
C GLU A 70 -13.00 -8.73 -4.04
N THR A 71 -12.60 -8.19 -5.18
CA THR A 71 -13.29 -8.43 -6.44
C THR A 71 -12.71 -9.63 -7.17
N GLU A 72 -13.55 -10.36 -7.91
CA GLU A 72 -13.13 -11.50 -8.73
C GLU A 72 -12.31 -11.06 -9.94
N ASN A 73 -12.45 -9.80 -10.36
CA ASN A 73 -11.75 -9.26 -11.52
C ASN A 73 -10.45 -8.55 -11.12
N ARG A 74 -9.87 -8.96 -10.03
CA ARG A 74 -8.62 -8.35 -9.58
C ARG A 74 -7.49 -8.66 -10.55
N VAL A 75 -6.67 -7.64 -10.78
CA VAL A 75 -5.50 -7.74 -11.64
C VAL A 75 -4.33 -8.36 -10.88
N HIS A 76 -4.28 -8.18 -9.56
CA HIS A 76 -3.16 -8.56 -8.74
C HIS A 76 -3.63 -9.05 -7.37
N GLU A 77 -2.86 -9.95 -6.74
CA GLU A 77 -3.19 -10.46 -5.41
C GLU A 77 -3.07 -9.41 -4.31
N ARG A 78 -2.25 -8.40 -4.51
CA ARG A 78 -2.07 -7.31 -3.57
C ARG A 78 -2.56 -6.02 -4.18
N TRP A 79 -3.23 -5.24 -3.38
CA TRP A 79 -3.81 -3.97 -3.80
C TRP A 79 -3.47 -2.90 -2.79
N PRO A 80 -3.07 -1.70 -3.23
CA PRO A 80 -2.83 -0.61 -2.28
C PRO A 80 -4.09 -0.31 -1.48
N ARG A 81 -3.92 -0.07 -0.19
CA ARG A 81 -5.05 0.33 0.63
C ARG A 81 -5.35 1.79 0.39
N ILE A 82 -6.48 2.05 -0.27
CA ILE A 82 -6.91 3.38 -0.63
C ILE A 82 -7.98 3.83 0.35
N LEU A 83 -7.78 5.01 0.93
CA LEU A 83 -8.67 5.55 1.94
C LEU A 83 -9.14 6.93 1.51
N GLU A 84 -10.31 7.29 2.01
CA GLU A 84 -10.93 8.57 1.77
C GLU A 84 -10.71 9.47 2.99
N GLY A 85 -10.54 10.74 2.75
CA GLY A 85 -10.42 11.70 3.84
C GLY A 85 -9.25 12.60 3.70
#